data_bb20c796c1764474999e05a8da4c486a
#
_entry.id   bb20c796c1764474999e05a8da4c486a
#
_cell.length_a   1.000
_cell.length_b   1.000
_cell.length_c   1.000
_cell.angle_alpha   90.00
_cell.angle_beta   90.00
_cell.angle_gamma   90.00
#
_symmetry.space_group_name_H-M   'P 1'
#
loop_
_entity.id
_entity.type
_entity.pdbx_description
1 polymer ?
#
loop_
_entity_poly.entity_id
_entity_poly.type
_entity_poly.pdbx_seq_one_letter_code
_entity_poly.pdbx_strand_id
1 'polypeptide(L)'
;MDQIAFNELAGWVTGAGLIGRSEGELMTGFCRRVTEAGIPLARALVILDTLHPIYEGRALLWRSDMPETGEVREYGRTNEGEAAENWRRSVFFHLLQSGETMMRRRLAAGDPVDFLSFRQARDEGMTDYLALIHPFAAEGVIGEMDCVYSSWASDATDGFDDADVLALQRLAPFLNLAVKSAALARMAGTLAETYLGRDAGRKVERCGAPRATAPGYRF
;
A
#
# COMPACT_ATOMS: atom_id res chain seq x y z
N MET A 1 4.25 10.53 -16.88
CA MET A 1 5.54 10.55 -16.09
C MET A 1 6.71 10.18 -16.99
N ASP A 2 7.82 10.97 -16.98
CA ASP A 2 9.03 10.61 -17.72
C ASP A 2 9.90 9.55 -17.00
N GLN A 3 10.91 9.00 -17.68
CA GLN A 3 11.78 7.94 -17.15
C GLN A 3 12.68 8.42 -16.00
N ILE A 4 13.04 9.70 -15.96
CA ILE A 4 13.88 10.26 -14.89
C ILE A 4 13.07 10.31 -13.60
N ALA A 5 11.88 10.91 -13.63
CA ALA A 5 10.98 10.98 -12.47
C ALA A 5 10.58 9.58 -11.98
N PHE A 6 10.39 8.62 -12.89
CA PHE A 6 10.15 7.22 -12.53
C PHE A 6 11.32 6.63 -11.72
N ASN A 7 12.55 6.78 -12.20
CA ASN A 7 13.74 6.24 -11.55
C ASN A 7 14.00 6.91 -10.18
N GLU A 8 13.79 8.22 -10.10
CA GLU A 8 13.93 8.98 -8.85
C GLU A 8 12.90 8.52 -7.80
N LEU A 9 11.65 8.32 -8.21
CA LEU A 9 10.61 7.83 -7.31
C LEU A 9 10.87 6.40 -6.85
N ALA A 10 11.22 5.49 -7.76
CA ALA A 10 11.58 4.12 -7.43
C ALA A 10 12.79 4.07 -6.46
N GLY A 11 13.80 4.89 -6.74
CA GLY A 11 14.99 5.04 -5.86
C GLY A 11 14.62 5.57 -4.48
N TRP A 12 13.75 6.59 -4.43
CA TRP A 12 13.28 7.14 -3.15
C TRP A 12 12.51 6.10 -2.31
N VAL A 13 11.58 5.36 -2.92
CA VAL A 13 10.81 4.32 -2.20
C VAL A 13 11.74 3.24 -1.65
N THR A 14 12.67 2.78 -2.48
CA THR A 14 13.67 1.77 -2.08
C THR A 14 14.51 2.27 -0.91
N GLY A 15 15.05 3.49 -1.00
CA GLY A 15 15.85 4.11 0.06
C GLY A 15 15.04 4.33 1.34
N ALA A 16 13.80 4.81 1.22
CA ALA A 16 12.90 5.03 2.34
C ALA A 16 12.55 3.70 3.07
N GLY A 17 12.32 2.63 2.31
CA GLY A 17 12.11 1.28 2.87
C GLY A 17 13.36 0.75 3.59
N LEU A 18 14.55 0.92 3.02
CA LEU A 18 15.81 0.47 3.61
C LEU A 18 16.13 1.16 4.94
N ILE A 19 15.82 2.45 5.08
CA ILE A 19 16.03 3.18 6.36
C ILE A 19 14.88 2.97 7.36
N GLY A 20 13.89 2.14 7.03
CA GLY A 20 12.81 1.77 7.95
C GLY A 20 11.77 2.86 8.20
N ARG A 21 11.43 3.68 7.20
CA ARG A 21 10.29 4.60 7.31
C ARG A 21 9.00 3.83 7.58
N SER A 22 8.11 4.45 8.35
CA SER A 22 6.80 3.87 8.66
C SER A 22 5.92 3.73 7.41
N GLU A 23 4.95 2.81 7.46
CA GLU A 23 4.00 2.57 6.37
C GLU A 23 3.28 3.86 5.93
N GLY A 24 2.87 4.71 6.90
CA GLY A 24 2.23 5.99 6.61
C GLY A 24 3.14 6.99 5.90
N GLU A 25 4.43 7.09 6.32
CA GLU A 25 5.41 7.95 5.65
C GLU A 25 5.74 7.46 4.24
N LEU A 26 5.82 6.14 4.03
CA LEU A 26 6.02 5.53 2.72
C LEU A 26 4.85 5.86 1.79
N MET A 27 3.61 5.66 2.26
CA MET A 27 2.40 5.95 1.50
C MET A 27 2.30 7.42 1.10
N THR A 28 2.40 8.32 2.10
CA THR A 28 2.31 9.77 1.88
C THR A 28 3.42 10.27 0.95
N GLY A 29 4.66 9.87 1.23
CA GLY A 29 5.81 10.29 0.42
C GLY A 29 5.77 9.78 -1.01
N PHE A 30 5.22 8.58 -1.24
CA PHE A 30 5.00 8.02 -2.56
C PHE A 30 3.92 8.81 -3.32
N CYS A 31 2.71 8.93 -2.74
CA CYS A 31 1.59 9.58 -3.42
C CYS A 31 1.89 11.04 -3.77
N ARG A 32 2.55 11.79 -2.86
CA ARG A 32 2.98 13.16 -3.15
C ARG A 32 3.91 13.22 -4.36
N ARG A 33 4.91 12.36 -4.45
CA ARG A 33 5.84 12.34 -5.59
C ARG A 33 5.19 11.89 -6.90
N VAL A 34 4.25 10.97 -6.83
CA VAL A 34 3.42 10.58 -7.98
C VAL A 34 2.67 11.79 -8.52
N THR A 35 2.06 12.58 -7.63
CA THR A 35 1.34 13.80 -8.00
C THR A 35 2.28 14.89 -8.52
N GLU A 36 3.43 15.12 -7.85
CA GLU A 36 4.48 16.06 -8.28
C GLU A 36 5.04 15.70 -9.67
N ALA A 37 5.06 14.41 -10.02
CA ALA A 37 5.47 13.92 -11.33
C ALA A 37 4.36 14.02 -12.41
N GLY A 38 3.22 14.63 -12.09
CA GLY A 38 2.13 14.96 -13.01
C GLY A 38 1.06 13.90 -13.17
N ILE A 39 1.08 12.80 -12.41
CA ILE A 39 -0.05 11.84 -12.40
C ILE A 39 -1.19 12.44 -11.58
N PRO A 40 -2.41 12.55 -12.14
CA PRO A 40 -3.55 13.20 -11.48
C PRO A 40 -4.18 12.28 -10.42
N LEU A 41 -3.42 11.99 -9.36
CA LEU A 41 -3.83 11.12 -8.26
C LEU A 41 -4.59 11.91 -7.21
N ALA A 42 -5.87 11.58 -6.98
CA ALA A 42 -6.71 12.19 -5.95
C ALA A 42 -6.82 11.32 -4.69
N ARG A 43 -6.86 10.00 -4.85
CA ARG A 43 -6.97 9.05 -3.73
C ARG A 43 -6.16 7.78 -4.02
N ALA A 44 -5.51 7.27 -2.99
CA ALA A 44 -4.82 5.99 -3.03
C ALA A 44 -5.11 5.19 -1.75
N LEU A 45 -5.23 3.88 -1.89
CA LEU A 45 -5.44 2.93 -0.80
C LEU A 45 -4.48 1.75 -1.01
N VAL A 46 -3.77 1.38 0.04
CA VAL A 46 -3.00 0.13 0.10
C VAL A 46 -3.48 -0.67 1.29
N ILE A 47 -3.83 -1.92 1.06
CA ILE A 47 -4.30 -2.86 2.06
C ILE A 47 -3.31 -4.02 2.12
N LEU A 48 -2.93 -4.40 3.31
CA LEU A 48 -2.11 -5.60 3.56
C LEU A 48 -2.58 -6.29 4.83
N ASP A 49 -2.60 -7.60 4.77
CA ASP A 49 -2.88 -8.43 5.94
C ASP A 49 -1.66 -8.47 6.88
N THR A 50 -1.89 -8.69 8.15
CA THR A 50 -0.85 -8.71 9.17
C THR A 50 -0.99 -9.94 10.06
N LEU A 51 0.11 -10.38 10.66
CA LEU A 51 0.13 -11.46 11.64
C LEU A 51 -0.17 -10.95 13.06
N HIS A 52 -0.99 -9.90 13.18
CA HIS A 52 -1.30 -9.34 14.50
C HIS A 52 -2.37 -10.20 15.21
N PRO A 53 -2.26 -10.47 16.54
CA PRO A 53 -3.22 -11.32 17.25
C PRO A 53 -4.67 -10.82 17.25
N ILE A 54 -4.87 -9.50 17.08
CA ILE A 54 -6.17 -8.84 17.20
C ILE A 54 -6.66 -8.31 15.84
N TYR A 55 -5.76 -7.81 15.01
CA TYR A 55 -6.09 -7.18 13.73
C TYR A 55 -5.61 -8.05 12.56
N GLU A 56 -6.51 -8.32 11.62
CA GLU A 56 -6.18 -9.09 10.41
C GLU A 56 -5.30 -8.29 9.46
N GLY A 57 -5.55 -6.99 9.34
CA GLY A 57 -4.79 -6.18 8.42
C GLY A 57 -4.81 -4.68 8.69
N ARG A 58 -4.13 -3.96 7.81
CA ARG A 58 -4.03 -2.50 7.81
C ARG A 58 -4.36 -1.93 6.45
N ALA A 59 -5.08 -0.83 6.46
CA ALA A 59 -5.39 -0.02 5.30
C ALA A 59 -4.67 1.33 5.42
N LEU A 60 -3.88 1.66 4.42
CA LEU A 60 -3.16 2.92 4.31
C LEU A 60 -3.92 3.77 3.29
N LEU A 61 -4.56 4.82 3.74
CA LEU A 61 -5.33 5.73 2.89
C LEU A 61 -4.58 7.05 2.73
N TRP A 62 -4.49 7.52 1.49
CA TRP A 62 -4.02 8.85 1.14
C TRP A 62 -5.04 9.55 0.25
N ARG A 63 -5.17 10.87 0.42
CA ARG A 63 -6.01 11.75 -0.41
C ARG A 63 -5.26 13.06 -0.66
N SER A 64 -5.46 13.65 -1.83
CA SER A 64 -4.82 14.91 -2.22
C SER A 64 -5.26 16.12 -1.36
N ASP A 65 -6.44 16.03 -0.73
CA ASP A 65 -7.00 17.04 0.19
C ASP A 65 -6.67 16.78 1.67
N MET A 66 -5.93 15.71 2.00
CA MET A 66 -5.56 15.39 3.37
C MET A 66 -4.23 16.04 3.78
N PRO A 67 -4.08 16.35 5.10
CA PRO A 67 -2.79 16.76 5.62
C PRO A 67 -1.70 15.69 5.39
N GLU A 68 -0.45 16.09 5.48
CA GLU A 68 0.76 15.37 5.07
C GLU A 68 0.99 13.96 5.66
N THR A 69 0.14 13.48 6.53
CA THR A 69 0.20 12.12 7.10
C THR A 69 -0.97 11.30 6.59
N GLY A 70 -0.70 10.30 5.75
CA GLY A 70 -1.72 9.34 5.32
C GLY A 70 -2.36 8.64 6.52
N GLU A 71 -3.65 8.38 6.42
CA GLU A 71 -4.40 7.68 7.46
C GLU A 71 -4.07 6.18 7.44
N VAL A 72 -3.76 5.64 8.61
CA VAL A 72 -3.56 4.20 8.81
C VAL A 72 -4.71 3.67 9.65
N ARG A 73 -5.50 2.76 9.09
CA ARG A 73 -6.60 2.08 9.77
C ARG A 73 -6.27 0.62 9.96
N GLU A 74 -6.51 0.11 11.16
CA GLU A 74 -6.47 -1.33 11.44
C GLU A 74 -7.87 -1.90 11.29
N TYR A 75 -8.00 -3.06 10.66
CA TYR A 75 -9.28 -3.75 10.52
C TYR A 75 -9.22 -5.14 11.13
N GLY A 76 -10.36 -5.56 11.67
CA GLY A 76 -10.53 -6.88 12.28
C GLY A 76 -10.74 -7.97 11.23
N ARG A 77 -11.11 -9.16 11.70
CA ARG A 77 -11.28 -10.35 10.88
C ARG A 77 -12.30 -10.16 9.76
N THR A 78 -11.91 -10.51 8.55
CA THR A 78 -12.74 -10.46 7.33
C THR A 78 -13.28 -11.83 6.92
N ASN A 79 -13.03 -12.87 7.72
CA ASN A 79 -13.47 -14.24 7.44
C ASN A 79 -14.87 -14.60 7.98
N GLU A 80 -15.51 -13.72 8.76
CA GLU A 80 -16.81 -13.96 9.40
C GLU A 80 -17.77 -12.77 9.23
N GLY A 81 -19.09 -13.06 9.23
CA GLY A 81 -20.15 -12.07 9.26
C GLY A 81 -20.16 -11.13 8.04
N GLU A 82 -20.60 -9.89 8.26
CA GLU A 82 -20.75 -8.86 7.24
C GLU A 82 -19.40 -8.51 6.58
N ALA A 83 -18.31 -8.54 7.34
CA ALA A 83 -16.96 -8.27 6.80
C ALA A 83 -16.57 -9.29 5.73
N ALA A 84 -16.86 -10.58 5.96
CA ALA A 84 -16.63 -11.63 4.96
C ALA A 84 -17.49 -11.46 3.71
N GLU A 85 -18.74 -11.01 3.85
CA GLU A 85 -19.59 -10.72 2.69
C GLU A 85 -19.08 -9.52 1.91
N ASN A 86 -18.66 -8.46 2.58
CA ASN A 86 -18.07 -7.28 1.95
C ASN A 86 -16.79 -7.63 1.21
N TRP A 87 -15.94 -8.47 1.81
CA TRP A 87 -14.73 -8.98 1.16
C TRP A 87 -15.06 -9.74 -0.12
N ARG A 88 -15.98 -10.72 -0.09
CA ARG A 88 -16.37 -11.52 -1.26
C ARG A 88 -16.97 -10.69 -2.39
N ARG A 89 -17.56 -9.52 -2.06
CA ARG A 89 -18.12 -8.56 -3.02
C ARG A 89 -17.14 -7.49 -3.47
N SER A 90 -15.88 -7.55 -3.00
CA SER A 90 -14.87 -6.55 -3.35
C SER A 90 -14.25 -6.83 -4.72
N VAL A 91 -13.74 -5.79 -5.36
CA VAL A 91 -12.96 -5.91 -6.60
C VAL A 91 -11.70 -6.75 -6.39
N PHE A 92 -11.11 -6.70 -5.20
CA PHE A 92 -9.90 -7.44 -4.88
C PHE A 92 -10.13 -8.94 -4.82
N PHE A 93 -11.23 -9.37 -4.17
CA PHE A 93 -11.62 -10.78 -4.18
C PHE A 93 -11.90 -11.29 -5.60
N HIS A 94 -12.58 -10.47 -6.42
CA HIS A 94 -12.82 -10.82 -7.81
C HIS A 94 -11.51 -11.02 -8.59
N LEU A 95 -10.53 -10.12 -8.44
CA LEU A 95 -9.22 -10.23 -9.07
C LEU A 95 -8.48 -11.50 -8.64
N LEU A 96 -8.52 -11.83 -7.33
CA LEU A 96 -7.93 -13.08 -6.83
C LEU A 96 -8.57 -14.32 -7.45
N GLN A 97 -9.90 -14.33 -7.59
CA GLN A 97 -10.63 -15.49 -8.14
C GLN A 97 -10.45 -15.64 -9.66
N SER A 98 -10.35 -14.52 -10.39
CA SER A 98 -10.15 -14.54 -11.84
C SER A 98 -8.69 -14.79 -12.25
N GLY A 99 -7.74 -14.62 -11.33
CA GLY A 99 -6.31 -14.65 -11.63
C GLY A 99 -5.81 -13.40 -12.35
N GLU A 100 -6.66 -12.37 -12.47
CA GLU A 100 -6.27 -11.07 -13.00
C GLU A 100 -5.58 -10.25 -11.90
N THR A 101 -4.63 -9.40 -12.28
CA THR A 101 -3.87 -8.56 -11.33
C THR A 101 -4.28 -7.10 -11.34
N MET A 102 -5.18 -6.72 -12.27
CA MET A 102 -5.60 -5.34 -12.47
C MET A 102 -7.04 -5.26 -12.94
N MET A 103 -7.75 -4.24 -12.45
CA MET A 103 -9.02 -3.79 -13.00
C MET A 103 -9.07 -2.26 -13.02
N ARG A 104 -9.43 -1.68 -14.16
CA ARG A 104 -9.66 -0.25 -14.32
C ARG A 104 -11.12 0.03 -14.65
N ARG A 105 -11.66 1.13 -14.14
CA ARG A 105 -12.96 1.68 -14.52
C ARG A 105 -12.84 3.18 -14.73
N ARG A 106 -13.15 3.62 -15.95
CA ARG A 106 -13.27 5.04 -16.31
C ARG A 106 -14.68 5.49 -15.92
N LEU A 107 -14.81 5.96 -14.69
CA LEU A 107 -16.12 6.26 -14.07
C LEU A 107 -16.83 7.40 -14.79
N ALA A 108 -16.10 8.42 -15.24
CA ALA A 108 -16.66 9.52 -16.04
C ALA A 108 -17.06 9.10 -17.46
N ALA A 109 -16.44 8.06 -18.02
CA ALA A 109 -16.78 7.53 -19.34
C ALA A 109 -17.97 6.55 -19.30
N GLY A 110 -18.50 6.25 -18.11
CA GLY A 110 -19.67 5.40 -17.94
C GLY A 110 -19.37 3.90 -17.90
N ASP A 111 -18.12 3.51 -17.60
CA ASP A 111 -17.79 2.10 -17.35
C ASP A 111 -18.67 1.52 -16.23
N PRO A 112 -18.96 0.21 -16.25
CA PRO A 112 -19.77 -0.45 -15.23
C PRO A 112 -19.23 -0.24 -13.81
N VAL A 113 -20.12 0.07 -12.86
CA VAL A 113 -19.81 0.23 -11.43
C VAL A 113 -20.26 -1.00 -10.64
N ASP A 114 -19.74 -2.15 -11.01
CA ASP A 114 -20.15 -3.47 -10.53
C ASP A 114 -19.85 -3.67 -9.03
N PHE A 115 -18.81 -3.01 -8.53
CA PHE A 115 -18.33 -3.12 -7.15
C PHE A 115 -18.68 -1.89 -6.33
N LEU A 116 -18.88 -2.10 -5.02
CA LEU A 116 -19.19 -1.02 -4.08
C LEU A 116 -18.13 0.09 -4.10
N SER A 117 -16.83 -0.29 -4.17
CA SER A 117 -15.72 0.65 -4.24
C SER A 117 -15.78 1.59 -5.45
N PHE A 118 -16.26 1.11 -6.60
CA PHE A 118 -16.42 1.94 -7.81
C PHE A 118 -17.60 2.92 -7.67
N ARG A 119 -18.71 2.45 -7.08
CA ARG A 119 -19.86 3.32 -6.79
C ARG A 119 -19.49 4.43 -5.83
N GLN A 120 -18.85 4.07 -4.71
CA GLN A 120 -18.38 5.05 -3.73
C GLN A 120 -17.40 6.05 -4.34
N ALA A 121 -16.42 5.58 -5.14
CA ALA A 121 -15.49 6.46 -5.82
C ALA A 121 -16.20 7.45 -6.76
N ARG A 122 -17.13 6.97 -7.57
CA ARG A 122 -17.94 7.83 -8.45
C ARG A 122 -18.77 8.84 -7.66
N ASP A 123 -19.42 8.41 -6.59
CA ASP A 123 -20.26 9.26 -5.75
C ASP A 123 -19.42 10.31 -4.99
N GLU A 124 -18.13 10.04 -4.76
CA GLU A 124 -17.12 10.98 -4.23
C GLU A 124 -16.51 11.89 -5.33
N GLY A 125 -16.96 11.79 -6.59
CA GLY A 125 -16.48 12.63 -7.69
C GLY A 125 -15.24 12.12 -8.41
N MET A 126 -14.79 10.86 -8.14
CA MET A 126 -13.67 10.28 -8.89
C MET A 126 -14.11 9.97 -10.33
N THR A 127 -13.23 10.25 -11.27
CA THR A 127 -13.45 10.08 -12.70
C THR A 127 -12.85 8.78 -13.24
N ASP A 128 -11.81 8.26 -12.56
CA ASP A 128 -11.10 7.04 -12.91
C ASP A 128 -10.69 6.27 -11.67
N TYR A 129 -10.68 4.94 -11.77
CA TYR A 129 -10.32 4.06 -10.67
C TYR A 129 -9.55 2.85 -11.20
N LEU A 130 -8.38 2.61 -10.61
CA LEU A 130 -7.49 1.50 -10.90
C LEU A 130 -7.32 0.65 -9.65
N ALA A 131 -7.70 -0.62 -9.69
CA ALA A 131 -7.41 -1.63 -8.67
C ALA A 131 -6.26 -2.51 -9.13
N LEU A 132 -5.30 -2.77 -8.24
CA LEU A 132 -4.16 -3.65 -8.48
C LEU A 132 -4.03 -4.64 -7.32
N ILE A 133 -3.64 -5.88 -7.64
CA ILE A 133 -3.21 -6.85 -6.65
C ILE A 133 -1.78 -7.32 -6.95
N HIS A 134 -1.02 -7.55 -5.88
CA HIS A 134 0.35 -8.04 -5.98
C HIS A 134 0.49 -9.25 -5.05
N PRO A 135 0.23 -10.47 -5.57
CA PRO A 135 0.40 -11.71 -4.80
C PRO A 135 1.85 -11.87 -4.35
N PHE A 136 2.02 -12.42 -3.16
CA PHE A 136 3.30 -12.90 -2.70
C PHE A 136 3.60 -14.27 -3.31
N ALA A 137 4.74 -14.88 -2.97
CA ALA A 137 5.11 -16.16 -3.56
C ALA A 137 4.01 -17.23 -3.37
N ALA A 138 3.82 -18.07 -4.39
CA ALA A 138 2.79 -19.12 -4.41
C ALA A 138 2.98 -20.20 -3.35
N GLU A 139 4.19 -20.34 -2.77
CA GLU A 139 4.52 -21.31 -1.71
C GLU A 139 5.17 -20.58 -0.54
N GLY A 140 4.78 -20.93 0.68
CA GLY A 140 5.41 -20.41 1.90
C GLY A 140 4.84 -19.08 2.41
N VAL A 141 3.55 -18.87 2.24
CA VAL A 141 2.83 -17.74 2.87
C VAL A 141 2.94 -17.85 4.39
N ILE A 142 3.42 -16.79 5.02
CA ILE A 142 3.47 -16.70 6.48
C ILE A 142 2.12 -16.21 6.97
N GLY A 143 1.28 -17.10 7.49
CA GLY A 143 -0.08 -16.79 7.94
C GLY A 143 -1.01 -16.48 6.75
N GLU A 144 -1.87 -15.47 6.91
CA GLU A 144 -2.85 -15.04 5.92
C GLU A 144 -2.33 -13.91 5.01
N MET A 145 -1.04 -13.53 5.14
CA MET A 145 -0.42 -12.48 4.32
C MET A 145 -0.05 -13.03 2.94
N ASP A 146 -1.00 -13.06 2.03
CA ASP A 146 -0.87 -13.63 0.69
C ASP A 146 -0.70 -12.59 -0.43
N CYS A 147 -1.13 -11.36 -0.19
CA CYS A 147 -1.21 -10.32 -1.21
C CYS A 147 -1.13 -8.90 -0.63
N VAL A 148 -0.72 -7.94 -1.44
CA VAL A 148 -1.01 -6.51 -1.23
C VAL A 148 -2.05 -6.07 -2.23
N TYR A 149 -3.11 -5.46 -1.73
CA TYR A 149 -4.18 -4.88 -2.52
C TYR A 149 -3.99 -3.38 -2.57
N SER A 150 -4.15 -2.77 -3.73
CA SER A 150 -4.07 -1.32 -3.85
C SER A 150 -5.09 -0.77 -4.82
N SER A 151 -5.55 0.45 -4.56
CA SER A 151 -6.37 1.18 -5.51
C SER A 151 -5.93 2.63 -5.63
N TRP A 152 -6.09 3.16 -6.82
CA TRP A 152 -5.66 4.47 -7.25
C TRP A 152 -6.82 5.14 -7.95
N ALA A 153 -7.17 6.35 -7.58
CA ALA A 153 -8.30 7.07 -8.19
C ALA A 153 -7.91 8.50 -8.53
N SER A 154 -8.48 8.99 -9.62
CA SER A 154 -8.31 10.36 -10.11
C SER A 154 -9.65 11.08 -10.09
N ASP A 155 -9.64 12.39 -9.82
CA ASP A 155 -10.75 13.33 -9.96
C ASP A 155 -10.57 14.29 -11.14
N ALA A 156 -9.46 14.15 -11.89
CA ALA A 156 -9.23 14.93 -13.11
C ALA A 156 -10.27 14.57 -14.18
N THR A 157 -10.72 15.54 -14.96
CA THR A 157 -11.79 15.37 -15.96
C THR A 157 -11.56 14.19 -16.91
N ASP A 158 -10.31 13.99 -17.36
CA ASP A 158 -9.94 12.93 -18.29
C ASP A 158 -9.43 11.66 -17.60
N GLY A 159 -9.36 11.65 -16.26
CA GLY A 159 -8.83 10.56 -15.45
C GLY A 159 -7.34 10.33 -15.66
N PHE A 160 -6.90 9.08 -15.62
CA PHE A 160 -5.54 8.66 -15.94
C PHE A 160 -5.39 8.42 -17.45
N ASP A 161 -4.28 8.81 -18.02
CA ASP A 161 -3.89 8.32 -19.35
C ASP A 161 -3.25 6.90 -19.27
N ASP A 162 -2.97 6.30 -20.42
CA ASP A 162 -2.39 4.95 -20.46
C ASP A 162 -0.93 4.92 -19.92
N ALA A 163 -0.21 6.04 -20.04
CA ALA A 163 1.14 6.16 -19.48
C ALA A 163 1.10 6.29 -17.95
N ASP A 164 0.08 6.95 -17.39
CA ASP A 164 -0.17 7.04 -15.95
C ASP A 164 -0.49 5.67 -15.35
N VAL A 165 -1.39 4.92 -16.01
CA VAL A 165 -1.74 3.56 -15.59
C VAL A 165 -0.51 2.66 -15.62
N LEU A 166 0.28 2.69 -16.69
CA LEU A 166 1.51 1.92 -16.80
C LEU A 166 2.54 2.31 -15.73
N ALA A 167 2.67 3.62 -15.45
CA ALA A 167 3.57 4.10 -14.41
C ALA A 167 3.15 3.60 -13.03
N LEU A 168 1.85 3.69 -12.68
CA LEU A 168 1.32 3.17 -11.41
C LEU A 168 1.52 1.66 -11.28
N GLN A 169 1.25 0.89 -12.34
CA GLN A 169 1.48 -0.57 -12.35
C GLN A 169 2.94 -0.93 -12.09
N ARG A 170 3.89 -0.16 -12.64
CA ARG A 170 5.32 -0.40 -12.49
C ARG A 170 5.88 0.11 -11.16
N LEU A 171 5.29 1.16 -10.58
CA LEU A 171 5.74 1.77 -9.32
C LEU A 171 5.13 1.09 -8.09
N ALA A 172 3.88 0.61 -8.17
CA ALA A 172 3.21 -0.03 -7.04
C ALA A 172 4.01 -1.18 -6.42
N PRO A 173 4.71 -2.06 -7.16
CA PRO A 173 5.54 -3.11 -6.58
C PRO A 173 6.65 -2.60 -5.65
N PHE A 174 7.27 -1.46 -5.96
CA PHE A 174 8.31 -0.85 -5.09
C PHE A 174 7.70 -0.39 -3.77
N LEU A 175 6.56 0.31 -3.83
CA LEU A 175 5.83 0.73 -2.64
C LEU A 175 5.39 -0.47 -1.81
N ASN A 176 4.79 -1.47 -2.44
CA ASN A 176 4.27 -2.67 -1.79
C ASN A 176 5.39 -3.45 -1.08
N LEU A 177 6.57 -3.57 -1.70
CA LEU A 177 7.73 -4.20 -1.08
C LEU A 177 8.22 -3.40 0.14
N ALA A 178 8.30 -2.07 0.04
CA ALA A 178 8.72 -1.22 1.15
C ALA A 178 7.70 -1.27 2.32
N VAL A 179 6.41 -1.17 2.03
CA VAL A 179 5.33 -1.27 3.03
C VAL A 179 5.31 -2.66 3.68
N LYS A 180 5.46 -3.74 2.90
CA LYS A 180 5.58 -5.11 3.43
C LYS A 180 6.76 -5.23 4.37
N SER A 181 7.93 -4.70 4.01
CA SER A 181 9.13 -4.71 4.86
C SER A 181 8.91 -3.97 6.17
N ALA A 182 8.29 -2.77 6.12
CA ALA A 182 7.96 -1.99 7.31
C ALA A 182 6.95 -2.72 8.21
N ALA A 183 5.92 -3.35 7.62
CA ALA A 183 4.94 -4.14 8.33
C ALA A 183 5.56 -5.35 9.05
N LEU A 184 6.46 -6.08 8.36
CA LEU A 184 7.17 -7.22 8.96
C LEU A 184 8.09 -6.79 10.11
N ALA A 185 8.82 -5.68 9.96
CA ALA A 185 9.66 -5.14 11.03
C ALA A 185 8.83 -4.76 12.26
N ARG A 186 7.70 -4.08 12.07
CA ARG A 186 6.76 -3.73 13.15
C ARG A 186 6.20 -4.99 13.83
N MET A 187 5.77 -6.00 13.07
CA MET A 187 5.27 -7.26 13.62
C MET A 187 6.33 -7.99 14.45
N ALA A 188 7.57 -8.05 13.96
CA ALA A 188 8.68 -8.63 14.70
C ALA A 188 8.90 -7.92 16.04
N GLY A 189 8.83 -6.58 16.07
CA GLY A 189 8.89 -5.77 17.31
C GLY A 189 7.76 -6.14 18.28
N THR A 190 6.51 -6.17 17.80
CA THR A 190 5.33 -6.52 18.62
C THR A 190 5.44 -7.94 19.21
N LEU A 191 5.89 -8.91 18.41
CA LEU A 191 6.11 -10.27 18.87
C LEU A 191 7.22 -10.34 19.92
N ALA A 192 8.34 -9.66 19.68
CA ALA A 192 9.46 -9.60 20.64
C ALA A 192 9.00 -8.99 21.99
N GLU A 193 8.24 -7.89 21.98
CA GLU A 193 7.70 -7.30 23.20
C GLU A 193 6.71 -8.22 23.93
N THR A 194 5.89 -8.95 23.18
CA THR A 194 4.87 -9.84 23.75
C THR A 194 5.49 -11.07 24.43
N TYR A 195 6.50 -11.69 23.79
CA TYR A 195 7.08 -12.95 24.29
C TYR A 195 8.30 -12.74 25.19
N LEU A 196 9.08 -11.69 25.01
CA LEU A 196 10.29 -11.42 25.76
C LEU A 196 10.08 -10.39 26.89
N GLY A 197 8.89 -9.78 26.98
CA GLY A 197 8.60 -8.68 27.87
C GLY A 197 9.16 -7.34 27.35
N ARG A 198 8.52 -6.24 27.81
CA ARG A 198 8.79 -4.87 27.28
C ARG A 198 10.25 -4.43 27.36
N ASP A 199 10.99 -4.86 28.38
CA ASP A 199 12.39 -4.44 28.56
C ASP A 199 13.34 -5.20 27.62
N ALA A 200 13.06 -6.48 27.33
CA ALA A 200 13.84 -7.27 26.38
C ALA A 200 13.49 -6.90 24.92
N GLY A 201 12.21 -6.65 24.61
CA GLY A 201 11.75 -6.19 23.31
C GLY A 201 12.41 -4.88 22.89
N ARG A 202 12.46 -3.87 23.76
CA ARG A 202 13.16 -2.60 23.51
C ARG A 202 14.68 -2.75 23.28
N LYS A 203 15.32 -3.76 23.86
CA LYS A 203 16.73 -4.05 23.57
C LYS A 203 16.93 -4.61 22.17
N VAL A 204 16.01 -5.43 21.68
CA VAL A 204 16.05 -5.97 20.30
C VAL A 204 15.84 -4.84 19.28
N GLU A 205 14.90 -3.93 19.52
CA GLU A 205 14.68 -2.76 18.67
C GLU A 205 15.90 -1.82 18.61
N ARG A 206 16.57 -1.60 19.77
CA ARG A 206 17.80 -0.79 19.83
C ARG A 206 19.01 -1.43 19.14
N CYS A 207 19.05 -2.75 19.02
CA CYS A 207 20.08 -3.43 18.24
C CYS A 207 19.89 -3.27 16.73
N GLY A 208 18.67 -2.94 16.27
CA GLY A 208 18.33 -2.62 14.88
C GLY A 208 18.53 -1.14 14.52
N ALA A 209 18.74 -0.23 15.49
CA ALA A 209 19.04 1.16 15.19
C ALA A 209 20.45 1.28 14.56
N PRO A 210 20.62 2.10 13.51
CA PRO A 210 21.91 2.29 12.87
C PRO A 210 22.91 2.78 13.93
N ARG A 211 24.00 2.02 14.13
CA ARG A 211 25.12 2.47 14.95
C ARG A 211 25.62 3.77 14.34
N ALA A 212 25.63 4.84 15.13
CA ALA A 212 26.29 6.07 14.77
C ALA A 212 27.69 5.75 14.23
N THR A 213 27.98 6.28 13.06
CA THR A 213 29.21 6.14 12.28
C THR A 213 30.45 6.00 13.13
N ALA A 214 31.11 4.84 13.06
CA ALA A 214 32.50 4.74 13.44
C ALA A 214 33.33 5.51 12.39
N PRO A 215 34.31 6.35 12.82
CA PRO A 215 35.13 7.07 11.88
C PRO A 215 36.12 6.13 11.19
N GLY A 216 36.12 6.15 9.86
CA GLY A 216 37.28 5.86 9.04
C GLY A 216 37.56 4.41 8.70
N TYR A 217 37.06 3.96 7.54
CA TYR A 217 37.88 3.14 6.65
C TYR A 217 37.86 3.80 5.26
N ARG A 218 39.05 4.34 4.90
CA ARG A 218 39.37 4.70 3.51
C ARG A 218 39.88 3.43 2.82
N PHE A 219 39.26 3.11 1.68
CA PHE A 219 39.91 2.33 0.63
C PHE A 219 39.93 3.19 -0.63
#